data_cb9dccf308adae585ad6fa5a5008eebf
#
_entry.id   cb9dccf308adae585ad6fa5a5008eebf
#
_cell.length_a   1.000
_cell.length_b   1.000
_cell.length_c   1.000
_cell.angle_alpha   90.00
_cell.angle_beta   90.00
_cell.angle_gamma   90.00
#
_symmetry.space_group_name_H-M   'P 1'
#
loop_
_entity.id
_entity.type
_entity.pdbx_description
1 polymer ?
#
loop_
_entity_poly.entity_id
_entity_poly.type
_entity_poly.pdbx_seq_one_letter_code
_entity_poly.pdbx_strand_id
1 'polypeptide(L)'
;IDYCTKQEIPFELTGKIVVASTEEQRGQLENLYQRGQQNGLDGLKKLTLAEMREHEPHVIGVEGMWVPQTGIVDYRAVAAKLAQGIQANGCELHLGEKVTNITKGLTYSIVETEKAVYEAKLIINCAGLYSDQVAQWTQKEPLDVRIVPFRGEYFKLRKDKEYLVKNLIYPVPDPNFPFLGVHFTRMMRGGVEAGPNAVLAFKKEGYKKLGINAKELWDTLTWPGFQKVAAKYWETGLGEMYRSFSKEAFTKALQGLIPEIQMSDLVEGGAGVRAQACDRNGGLLDDFSIVQDEKVINILNAPSPAATSSLSIGKTVAEMALGRFQ
;
A
#
# COMPACT_ATOMS: atom_id res chain seq x y z
N ILE A 1 12.07 -3.78 12.61
CA ILE A 1 12.53 -4.82 13.56
C ILE A 1 12.79 -4.17 14.90
N ASP A 2 13.74 -3.27 15.05
CA ASP A 2 14.14 -2.65 16.33
C ASP A 2 12.97 -2.07 17.12
N TYR A 3 12.07 -1.35 16.45
CA TYR A 3 10.86 -0.83 17.09
C TYR A 3 9.96 -1.96 17.63
N CYS A 4 9.73 -2.99 16.82
CA CYS A 4 8.91 -4.13 17.23
C CYS A 4 9.52 -4.87 18.42
N THR A 5 10.83 -5.10 18.39
CA THR A 5 11.57 -5.71 19.51
C THR A 5 11.45 -4.86 20.77
N LYS A 6 11.70 -3.54 20.69
CA LYS A 6 11.63 -2.63 21.83
C LYS A 6 10.23 -2.49 22.42
N GLN A 7 9.20 -2.59 21.59
CA GLN A 7 7.78 -2.46 21.99
C GLN A 7 7.10 -3.81 22.22
N GLU A 8 7.84 -4.91 22.17
CA GLU A 8 7.32 -6.28 22.35
C GLU A 8 6.18 -6.61 21.37
N ILE A 9 6.30 -6.12 20.12
CA ILE A 9 5.35 -6.42 19.05
C ILE A 9 5.82 -7.68 18.34
N PRO A 10 5.00 -8.74 18.25
CA PRO A 10 5.38 -9.95 17.55
C PRO A 10 5.63 -9.68 16.05
N PHE A 11 6.75 -10.16 15.54
CA PHE A 11 7.10 -10.19 14.13
C PHE A 11 7.89 -11.47 13.83
N GLU A 12 7.97 -11.83 12.55
CA GLU A 12 8.73 -12.99 12.11
C GLU A 12 9.46 -12.67 10.81
N LEU A 13 10.75 -12.98 10.74
CA LEU A 13 11.54 -12.89 9.51
C LEU A 13 11.33 -14.20 8.74
N THR A 14 10.34 -14.22 7.88
CA THR A 14 9.95 -15.39 7.11
C THR A 14 10.80 -15.60 5.87
N GLY A 15 11.41 -14.54 5.39
CA GLY A 15 11.94 -14.48 4.03
C GLY A 15 10.83 -14.39 2.97
N LYS A 16 11.25 -14.16 1.74
CA LYS A 16 10.38 -14.05 0.56
C LYS A 16 11.07 -14.63 -0.66
N ILE A 17 10.32 -15.32 -1.50
CA ILE A 17 10.76 -15.68 -2.85
C ILE A 17 10.10 -14.70 -3.86
N VAL A 18 10.90 -14.11 -4.72
CA VAL A 18 10.43 -13.42 -5.92
C VAL A 18 10.67 -14.35 -7.10
N VAL A 19 9.62 -14.67 -7.84
CA VAL A 19 9.60 -15.73 -8.85
C VAL A 19 9.50 -15.13 -10.27
N ALA A 20 10.43 -15.47 -11.13
CA ALA A 20 10.28 -15.33 -12.57
C ALA A 20 9.52 -16.55 -13.10
N SER A 21 8.29 -16.35 -13.57
CA SER A 21 7.45 -17.44 -14.08
C SER A 21 7.78 -17.79 -15.53
N THR A 22 8.41 -16.88 -16.29
CA THR A 22 8.80 -17.08 -17.69
C THR A 22 10.26 -16.69 -17.93
N GLU A 23 10.84 -17.16 -19.04
CA GLU A 23 12.22 -16.83 -19.39
C GLU A 23 12.43 -15.33 -19.61
N GLU A 24 11.43 -14.61 -20.15
CA GLU A 24 11.50 -13.18 -20.41
C GLU A 24 11.64 -12.38 -19.10
N GLN A 25 11.13 -12.91 -17.99
CA GLN A 25 11.20 -12.26 -16.67
C GLN A 25 12.57 -12.38 -15.98
N ARG A 26 13.49 -13.22 -16.47
CA ARG A 26 14.84 -13.37 -15.89
C ARG A 26 15.62 -12.05 -15.87
N GLY A 27 15.54 -11.26 -16.93
CA GLY A 27 16.22 -9.96 -16.99
C GLY A 27 15.70 -8.97 -15.95
N GLN A 28 14.40 -9.00 -15.69
CA GLN A 28 13.76 -8.18 -14.65
C GLN A 28 14.15 -8.67 -13.24
N LEU A 29 14.20 -9.99 -13.02
CA LEU A 29 14.66 -10.58 -11.77
C LEU A 29 16.10 -10.20 -11.47
N GLU A 30 16.97 -10.21 -12.49
CA GLU A 30 18.37 -9.77 -12.38
C GLU A 30 18.46 -8.31 -11.95
N ASN A 31 17.70 -7.43 -12.59
CA ASN A 31 17.65 -6.02 -12.22
C ASN A 31 17.20 -5.81 -10.75
N LEU A 32 16.21 -6.58 -10.30
CA LEU A 32 15.78 -6.56 -8.90
C LEU A 32 16.87 -7.04 -7.95
N TYR A 33 17.59 -8.08 -8.32
CA TYR A 33 18.71 -8.62 -7.54
C TYR A 33 19.81 -7.58 -7.37
N GLN A 34 20.24 -6.95 -8.47
CA GLN A 34 21.27 -5.91 -8.44
C GLN A 34 20.83 -4.69 -7.62
N ARG A 35 19.58 -4.23 -7.78
CA ARG A 35 19.02 -3.13 -6.98
C ARG A 35 18.96 -3.49 -5.49
N GLY A 36 18.62 -4.73 -5.15
CA GLY A 36 18.65 -5.22 -3.78
C GLY A 36 20.05 -5.14 -3.17
N GLN A 37 21.08 -5.56 -3.90
CA GLN A 37 22.48 -5.44 -3.48
C GLN A 37 22.91 -3.98 -3.31
N GLN A 38 22.57 -3.11 -4.27
CA GLN A 38 22.87 -1.68 -4.19
C GLN A 38 22.20 -1.00 -2.98
N ASN A 39 21.04 -1.48 -2.58
CA ASN A 39 20.31 -1.02 -1.40
C ASN A 39 20.82 -1.66 -0.08
N GLY A 40 21.90 -2.42 -0.12
CA GLY A 40 22.51 -3.01 1.06
C GLY A 40 21.74 -4.18 1.65
N LEU A 41 20.95 -4.91 0.84
CA LEU A 41 20.30 -6.12 1.30
C LEU A 41 21.31 -7.29 1.35
N ASP A 42 21.53 -7.82 2.53
CA ASP A 42 22.41 -8.96 2.74
C ASP A 42 21.69 -10.30 2.53
N GLY A 43 22.46 -11.31 2.12
CA GLY A 43 21.95 -12.69 2.01
C GLY A 43 21.00 -12.93 0.84
N LEU A 44 20.89 -12.00 -0.11
CA LEU A 44 20.17 -12.22 -1.36
C LEU A 44 20.78 -13.39 -2.13
N LYS A 45 19.95 -14.29 -2.64
CA LYS A 45 20.39 -15.43 -3.46
C LYS A 45 19.47 -15.58 -4.66
N LYS A 46 20.08 -15.83 -5.83
CA LYS A 46 19.33 -16.37 -6.96
C LYS A 46 19.12 -17.85 -6.75
N LEU A 47 17.97 -18.35 -7.10
CA LEU A 47 17.55 -19.71 -6.84
C LEU A 47 17.09 -20.40 -8.13
N THR A 48 17.57 -21.58 -8.36
CA THR A 48 16.97 -22.54 -9.30
C THR A 48 15.62 -23.01 -8.79
N LEU A 49 14.82 -23.66 -9.64
CA LEU A 49 13.53 -24.23 -9.21
C LEU A 49 13.69 -25.23 -8.05
N ALA A 50 14.76 -26.06 -8.07
CA ALA A 50 15.03 -27.02 -6.99
C ALA A 50 15.27 -26.30 -5.64
N GLU A 51 16.11 -25.25 -5.64
CA GLU A 51 16.38 -24.43 -4.46
C GLU A 51 15.16 -23.62 -4.01
N MET A 52 14.34 -23.11 -4.93
CA MET A 52 13.07 -22.46 -4.58
C MET A 52 12.16 -23.41 -3.79
N ARG A 53 12.10 -24.69 -4.20
CA ARG A 53 11.27 -25.71 -3.54
C ARG A 53 11.76 -26.14 -2.17
N GLU A 54 13.01 -25.90 -1.82
CA GLU A 54 13.48 -26.07 -0.44
C GLU A 54 12.80 -25.06 0.50
N HIS A 55 12.55 -23.83 0.03
CA HIS A 55 11.84 -22.81 0.78
C HIS A 55 10.32 -22.92 0.65
N GLU A 56 9.81 -23.11 -0.58
CA GLU A 56 8.39 -23.16 -0.96
C GLU A 56 8.12 -24.40 -1.83
N PRO A 57 7.78 -25.54 -1.24
CA PRO A 57 7.73 -26.84 -1.95
C PRO A 57 6.80 -26.90 -3.17
N HIS A 58 5.77 -26.05 -3.18
CA HIS A 58 4.71 -26.05 -4.20
C HIS A 58 4.90 -24.98 -5.29
N VAL A 59 5.98 -24.19 -5.19
CA VAL A 59 6.24 -23.11 -6.15
C VAL A 59 6.69 -23.64 -7.51
N ILE A 60 6.28 -22.95 -8.57
CA ILE A 60 6.82 -23.14 -9.92
C ILE A 60 7.43 -21.84 -10.43
N GLY A 61 8.34 -21.94 -11.40
CA GLY A 61 8.99 -20.79 -12.04
C GLY A 61 10.29 -21.25 -12.72
N VAL A 62 10.88 -20.37 -13.51
CA VAL A 62 12.14 -20.64 -14.21
C VAL A 62 13.37 -20.26 -13.38
N GLU A 63 13.22 -19.26 -12.53
CA GLU A 63 14.25 -18.77 -11.60
C GLU A 63 13.60 -17.98 -10.46
N GLY A 64 14.26 -17.88 -9.32
CA GLY A 64 13.79 -17.10 -8.19
C GLY A 64 14.89 -16.27 -7.53
N MET A 65 14.46 -15.37 -6.65
CA MET A 65 15.33 -14.63 -5.76
C MET A 65 14.84 -14.78 -4.33
N TRP A 66 15.70 -15.25 -3.45
CA TRP A 66 15.45 -15.29 -2.01
C TRP A 66 15.82 -13.97 -1.35
N VAL A 67 14.90 -13.42 -0.56
CA VAL A 67 15.10 -12.19 0.23
C VAL A 67 14.89 -12.51 1.71
N PRO A 68 15.94 -12.84 2.45
CA PRO A 68 15.84 -13.33 3.83
C PRO A 68 15.37 -12.28 4.83
N GLN A 69 15.61 -11.00 4.57
CA GLN A 69 15.26 -9.88 5.45
C GLN A 69 13.78 -9.50 5.40
N THR A 70 12.99 -10.14 4.53
CA THR A 70 11.54 -9.90 4.50
C THR A 70 10.88 -10.62 5.69
N GLY A 71 9.94 -9.91 6.32
CA GLY A 71 9.20 -10.45 7.46
C GLY A 71 7.73 -10.06 7.42
N ILE A 72 7.01 -10.59 8.39
CA ILE A 72 5.60 -10.29 8.65
C ILE A 72 5.43 -9.69 10.03
N VAL A 73 4.47 -8.77 10.16
CA VAL A 73 4.12 -8.12 11.42
C VAL A 73 2.64 -7.76 11.42
N ASP A 74 2.03 -7.70 12.58
CA ASP A 74 0.67 -7.16 12.71
C ASP A 74 0.70 -5.63 12.83
N TYR A 75 0.42 -4.93 11.75
CA TYR A 75 0.38 -3.46 11.73
C TYR A 75 -0.70 -2.86 12.62
N ARG A 76 -1.74 -3.60 13.01
CA ARG A 76 -2.70 -3.13 14.01
C ARG A 76 -2.06 -3.03 15.38
N ALA A 77 -1.21 -3.99 15.73
CA ALA A 77 -0.43 -3.94 16.97
C ALA A 77 0.59 -2.79 16.95
N VAL A 78 1.26 -2.58 15.80
CA VAL A 78 2.17 -1.43 15.61
C VAL A 78 1.42 -0.10 15.81
N ALA A 79 0.28 0.08 15.15
CA ALA A 79 -0.53 1.29 15.27
C ALA A 79 -1.02 1.53 16.71
N ALA A 80 -1.46 0.46 17.41
CA ALA A 80 -1.89 0.55 18.79
C ALA A 80 -0.74 0.99 19.73
N LYS A 81 0.47 0.47 19.54
CA LYS A 81 1.65 0.87 20.30
C LYS A 81 2.08 2.31 20.02
N LEU A 82 1.99 2.76 18.75
CA LEU A 82 2.24 4.16 18.40
C LEU A 82 1.23 5.09 19.07
N ALA A 83 -0.08 4.73 19.07
CA ALA A 83 -1.12 5.49 19.73
C ALA A 83 -0.89 5.58 21.26
N GLN A 84 -0.53 4.48 21.91
CA GLN A 84 -0.15 4.47 23.32
C GLN A 84 1.05 5.39 23.59
N GLY A 85 2.06 5.36 22.72
CA GLY A 85 3.24 6.23 22.84
C GLY A 85 2.89 7.71 22.71
N ILE A 86 1.98 8.09 21.80
CA ILE A 86 1.48 9.46 21.63
C ILE A 86 0.81 9.92 22.93
N GLN A 87 -0.10 9.14 23.48
CA GLN A 87 -0.83 9.46 24.71
C GLN A 87 0.09 9.51 25.93
N ALA A 88 1.05 8.60 26.05
CA ALA A 88 2.04 8.58 27.13
C ALA A 88 2.94 9.83 27.15
N ASN A 89 3.11 10.49 25.99
CA ASN A 89 3.81 11.77 25.88
C ASN A 89 2.88 12.99 26.08
N GLY A 90 1.66 12.80 26.59
CA GLY A 90 0.73 13.87 26.91
C GLY A 90 -0.02 14.45 25.71
N CYS A 91 0.03 13.80 24.54
CA CYS A 91 -0.74 14.23 23.38
C CYS A 91 -2.16 13.65 23.42
N GLU A 92 -3.13 14.43 22.98
CA GLU A 92 -4.50 13.98 22.83
C GLU A 92 -4.70 13.20 21.53
N LEU A 93 -5.52 12.16 21.59
CA LEU A 93 -5.89 11.34 20.43
C LEU A 93 -7.42 11.30 20.34
N HIS A 94 -7.98 11.98 19.33
CA HIS A 94 -9.41 12.07 19.09
C HIS A 94 -9.82 11.06 18.01
N LEU A 95 -10.44 9.95 18.40
CA LEU A 95 -10.94 8.92 17.49
C LEU A 95 -12.44 9.11 17.19
N GLY A 96 -12.87 8.69 15.99
CA GLY A 96 -14.26 8.84 15.55
C GLY A 96 -14.66 10.31 15.46
N GLU A 97 -13.73 11.17 15.07
CA GLU A 97 -13.91 12.60 14.92
C GLU A 97 -13.35 13.06 13.57
N LYS A 98 -14.23 13.33 12.65
CA LYS A 98 -13.88 13.69 11.27
C LYS A 98 -13.61 15.18 11.16
N VAL A 99 -12.47 15.53 10.59
CA VAL A 99 -12.17 16.92 10.16
C VAL A 99 -13.06 17.28 8.98
N THR A 100 -13.73 18.42 9.07
CA THR A 100 -14.69 18.91 8.08
C THR A 100 -14.18 20.14 7.31
N ASN A 101 -13.30 20.92 7.93
CA ASN A 101 -12.70 22.11 7.31
C ASN A 101 -11.39 22.51 8.02
N ILE A 102 -10.55 23.26 7.30
CA ILE A 102 -9.38 23.94 7.86
C ILE A 102 -9.33 25.35 7.32
N THR A 103 -9.25 26.34 8.22
CA THR A 103 -9.09 27.75 7.87
C THR A 103 -7.75 28.25 8.38
N LYS A 104 -6.86 28.69 7.49
CA LYS A 104 -5.58 29.27 7.87
C LYS A 104 -5.76 30.69 8.42
N GLY A 105 -5.26 30.94 9.62
CA GLY A 105 -5.21 32.26 10.23
C GLY A 105 -3.78 32.82 10.33
N LEU A 106 -3.64 34.04 10.77
CA LEU A 106 -2.34 34.71 10.90
C LEU A 106 -1.50 34.13 12.05
N THR A 107 -2.08 33.88 13.19
CA THR A 107 -1.39 33.32 14.37
C THR A 107 -1.66 31.83 14.51
N TYR A 108 -2.91 31.42 14.47
CA TYR A 108 -3.36 30.04 14.56
C TYR A 108 -4.20 29.69 13.34
N SER A 109 -4.18 28.46 12.95
CA SER A 109 -5.15 27.88 12.02
C SER A 109 -6.27 27.22 12.79
N ILE A 110 -7.48 27.25 12.25
CA ILE A 110 -8.67 26.64 12.84
C ILE A 110 -8.92 25.31 12.14
N VAL A 111 -9.03 24.24 12.90
CA VAL A 111 -9.41 22.91 12.43
C VAL A 111 -10.80 22.61 12.96
N GLU A 112 -11.76 22.51 12.05
CA GLU A 112 -13.16 22.20 12.38
C GLU A 112 -13.40 20.71 12.18
N THR A 113 -14.10 20.11 13.13
CA THR A 113 -14.52 18.70 13.09
C THR A 113 -16.04 18.60 13.23
N GLU A 114 -16.58 17.39 13.12
CA GLU A 114 -18.01 17.14 13.39
C GLU A 114 -18.41 17.38 14.86
N LYS A 115 -17.42 17.49 15.79
CA LYS A 115 -17.66 17.56 17.25
C LYS A 115 -17.09 18.79 17.92
N ALA A 116 -16.01 19.36 17.40
CA ALA A 116 -15.26 20.42 18.05
C ALA A 116 -14.52 21.33 17.07
N VAL A 117 -13.94 22.38 17.59
CA VAL A 117 -13.07 23.32 16.88
C VAL A 117 -11.75 23.41 17.63
N TYR A 118 -10.64 23.30 16.91
CA TYR A 118 -9.30 23.32 17.49
C TYR A 118 -8.48 24.46 16.87
N GLU A 119 -7.65 25.09 17.69
CA GLU A 119 -6.63 26.02 17.22
C GLU A 119 -5.28 25.33 17.14
N ALA A 120 -4.58 25.49 16.02
CA ALA A 120 -3.28 24.88 15.80
C ALA A 120 -2.26 25.87 15.24
N LYS A 121 -1.05 25.89 15.78
CA LYS A 121 0.09 26.64 15.23
C LYS A 121 0.63 26.02 13.96
N LEU A 122 0.67 24.69 13.90
CA LEU A 122 1.11 23.89 12.78
C LEU A 122 0.15 22.72 12.55
N ILE A 123 -0.16 22.46 11.31
CA ILE A 123 -0.98 21.32 10.90
C ILE A 123 -0.12 20.38 10.06
N ILE A 124 -0.17 19.09 10.37
CA ILE A 124 0.45 18.03 9.56
C ILE A 124 -0.69 17.15 9.04
N ASN A 125 -0.95 17.23 7.74
CA ASN A 125 -1.97 16.45 7.08
C ASN A 125 -1.39 15.11 6.60
N CYS A 126 -1.80 14.03 7.27
CA CYS A 126 -1.51 12.64 6.91
C CYS A 126 -2.80 11.87 6.61
N ALA A 127 -3.79 12.49 5.96
CA ALA A 127 -5.15 11.97 5.80
C ALA A 127 -5.28 10.85 4.73
N GLY A 128 -4.19 10.38 4.14
CA GLY A 128 -4.17 9.23 3.23
C GLY A 128 -5.14 9.41 2.04
N LEU A 129 -6.22 8.62 1.99
CA LEU A 129 -7.24 8.72 0.93
C LEU A 129 -7.88 10.11 0.79
N TYR A 130 -7.86 10.92 1.84
CA TYR A 130 -8.42 12.28 1.85
C TYR A 130 -7.36 13.38 1.88
N SER A 131 -6.08 13.04 1.71
CA SER A 131 -4.97 13.99 1.84
C SER A 131 -5.09 15.17 0.86
N ASP A 132 -5.51 14.95 -0.37
CA ASP A 132 -5.76 15.96 -1.39
C ASP A 132 -6.91 16.90 -1.00
N GLN A 133 -8.00 16.36 -0.46
CA GLN A 133 -9.15 17.14 -0.02
C GLN A 133 -8.79 18.04 1.17
N VAL A 134 -8.11 17.48 2.17
CA VAL A 134 -7.65 18.26 3.33
C VAL A 134 -6.62 19.31 2.93
N ALA A 135 -5.71 18.97 2.03
CA ALA A 135 -4.73 19.91 1.52
C ALA A 135 -5.38 21.08 0.76
N GLN A 136 -6.44 20.82 -0.03
CA GLN A 136 -7.14 21.87 -0.76
C GLN A 136 -7.76 22.94 0.15
N TRP A 137 -8.18 22.58 1.37
CA TRP A 137 -8.66 23.58 2.36
C TRP A 137 -7.55 24.53 2.81
N THR A 138 -6.30 24.10 2.72
CA THR A 138 -5.13 24.87 3.17
C THR A 138 -4.39 25.58 2.03
N GLN A 139 -4.77 25.34 0.77
CA GLN A 139 -4.14 25.93 -0.40
C GLN A 139 -5.07 26.93 -1.10
N LYS A 140 -4.51 28.06 -1.58
CA LYS A 140 -5.25 29.05 -2.35
C LYS A 140 -5.49 28.59 -3.78
N GLU A 141 -4.46 27.97 -4.36
CA GLU A 141 -4.51 27.47 -5.74
C GLU A 141 -4.96 26.00 -5.77
N PRO A 142 -5.60 25.58 -6.86
CA PRO A 142 -5.93 24.15 -7.04
C PRO A 142 -4.68 23.30 -7.05
N LEU A 143 -4.77 22.14 -6.40
CA LEU A 143 -3.69 21.17 -6.39
C LEU A 143 -3.49 20.54 -7.79
N ASP A 144 -2.24 20.27 -8.13
CA ASP A 144 -1.87 19.56 -9.36
C ASP A 144 -1.89 18.02 -9.22
N VAL A 145 -2.24 17.55 -8.04
CA VAL A 145 -2.32 16.13 -7.70
C VAL A 145 -3.68 15.82 -7.13
N ARG A 146 -4.23 14.66 -7.48
CA ARG A 146 -5.45 14.12 -6.90
C ARG A 146 -5.25 12.69 -6.47
N ILE A 147 -5.89 12.30 -5.36
CA ILE A 147 -5.86 10.92 -4.88
C ILE A 147 -6.94 10.11 -5.59
N VAL A 148 -6.49 9.14 -6.36
CA VAL A 148 -7.34 8.16 -7.06
C VAL A 148 -7.33 6.87 -6.22
N PRO A 149 -8.50 6.38 -5.77
CA PRO A 149 -8.57 5.18 -4.95
C PRO A 149 -8.50 3.93 -5.82
N PHE A 150 -7.53 3.04 -5.55
CA PHE A 150 -7.47 1.71 -6.14
C PHE A 150 -7.72 0.65 -5.08
N ARG A 151 -8.73 -0.21 -5.29
CA ARG A 151 -9.04 -1.31 -4.40
C ARG A 151 -8.25 -2.54 -4.77
N GLY A 152 -7.54 -3.10 -3.78
CA GLY A 152 -6.95 -4.42 -3.83
C GLY A 152 -7.85 -5.42 -3.11
N GLU A 153 -8.26 -6.46 -3.80
CA GLU A 153 -9.10 -7.52 -3.26
C GLU A 153 -8.26 -8.75 -2.97
N TYR A 154 -8.52 -9.40 -1.84
CA TYR A 154 -7.80 -10.58 -1.40
C TYR A 154 -8.73 -11.77 -1.27
N PHE A 155 -8.22 -12.94 -1.58
CA PHE A 155 -8.74 -14.21 -1.11
C PHE A 155 -7.87 -14.73 0.03
N LYS A 156 -8.40 -15.66 0.80
CA LYS A 156 -7.64 -16.44 1.77
C LYS A 156 -7.65 -17.90 1.34
N LEU A 157 -6.58 -18.61 1.62
CA LEU A 157 -6.59 -20.06 1.50
C LEU A 157 -7.45 -20.65 2.63
N ARG A 158 -8.19 -21.72 2.30
CA ARG A 158 -8.84 -22.56 3.32
C ARG A 158 -7.77 -23.11 4.26
N LYS A 159 -8.13 -23.31 5.52
CA LYS A 159 -7.21 -23.75 6.57
C LYS A 159 -6.48 -25.06 6.23
N ASP A 160 -7.19 -25.99 5.57
CA ASP A 160 -6.63 -27.28 5.13
C ASP A 160 -5.68 -27.16 3.92
N LYS A 161 -5.54 -25.95 3.34
CA LYS A 161 -4.69 -25.63 2.19
C LYS A 161 -3.57 -24.62 2.50
N GLU A 162 -3.51 -24.09 3.71
CA GLU A 162 -2.48 -23.13 4.10
C GLU A 162 -1.07 -23.69 4.00
N TYR A 163 -0.91 -25.04 4.08
CA TYR A 163 0.38 -25.72 3.94
C TYR A 163 1.06 -25.51 2.57
N LEU A 164 0.30 -25.09 1.55
CA LEU A 164 0.84 -24.82 0.22
C LEU A 164 1.77 -23.60 0.20
N VAL A 165 1.72 -22.75 1.22
CA VAL A 165 2.54 -21.54 1.34
C VAL A 165 3.18 -21.49 2.72
N LYS A 166 4.50 -21.53 2.78
CA LYS A 166 5.25 -21.45 4.04
C LYS A 166 5.57 -20.01 4.44
N ASN A 167 5.90 -19.15 3.49
CA ASN A 167 6.42 -17.81 3.71
C ASN A 167 5.66 -16.78 2.82
N LEU A 168 6.37 -16.17 1.88
CA LEU A 168 5.87 -15.15 0.97
C LEU A 168 6.33 -15.47 -0.44
N ILE A 169 5.38 -15.55 -1.39
CA ILE A 169 5.66 -15.87 -2.79
C ILE A 169 5.14 -14.74 -3.67
N TYR A 170 6.03 -14.05 -4.34
CA TYR A 170 5.76 -12.88 -5.15
C TYR A 170 6.19 -13.10 -6.60
N PRO A 171 5.43 -12.67 -7.60
CA PRO A 171 5.93 -12.65 -8.97
C PRO A 171 6.94 -11.51 -9.15
N VAL A 172 7.75 -11.60 -10.18
CA VAL A 172 8.50 -10.45 -10.70
C VAL A 172 7.51 -9.38 -11.13
N PRO A 173 7.64 -8.11 -10.69
CA PRO A 173 6.77 -7.03 -11.11
C PRO A 173 6.83 -6.81 -12.63
N ASP A 174 5.68 -6.60 -13.25
CA ASP A 174 5.61 -6.17 -14.66
C ASP A 174 5.93 -4.66 -14.75
N PRO A 175 6.99 -4.25 -15.48
CA PRO A 175 7.37 -2.85 -15.58
C PRO A 175 6.32 -1.98 -16.31
N ASN A 176 5.43 -2.60 -17.08
CA ASN A 176 4.36 -1.92 -17.79
C ASN A 176 3.10 -1.74 -16.94
N PHE A 177 3.07 -2.30 -15.73
CA PHE A 177 1.92 -2.25 -14.85
C PHE A 177 2.28 -1.59 -13.50
N PRO A 178 1.55 -0.55 -13.07
CA PRO A 178 1.91 0.23 -11.88
C PRO A 178 1.65 -0.50 -10.56
N PHE A 179 1.10 -1.70 -10.60
CA PHE A 179 0.78 -2.49 -9.42
C PHE A 179 1.45 -3.86 -9.46
N LEU A 180 1.72 -4.40 -8.27
CA LEU A 180 2.26 -5.74 -8.14
C LEU A 180 1.17 -6.77 -8.49
N GLY A 181 1.57 -7.82 -9.22
CA GLY A 181 0.69 -8.95 -9.52
C GLY A 181 0.27 -9.73 -8.27
N VAL A 182 -0.73 -10.59 -8.42
CA VAL A 182 -1.22 -11.43 -7.31
C VAL A 182 -0.10 -12.29 -6.72
N HIS A 183 -0.06 -12.38 -5.41
CA HIS A 183 0.99 -13.05 -4.65
C HIS A 183 0.41 -13.72 -3.40
N PHE A 184 1.20 -14.54 -2.73
CA PHE A 184 0.81 -15.20 -1.49
C PHE A 184 1.55 -14.57 -0.31
N THR A 185 0.82 -14.35 0.77
CA THR A 185 1.36 -13.81 2.02
C THR A 185 0.86 -14.60 3.20
N ARG A 186 1.78 -15.24 3.92
CA ARG A 186 1.49 -15.80 5.23
C ARG A 186 1.26 -14.67 6.23
N MET A 187 0.21 -14.77 7.00
CA MET A 187 -0.21 -13.71 7.94
C MET A 187 0.30 -13.97 9.35
N MET A 188 0.66 -12.90 10.06
CA MET A 188 1.17 -12.98 11.45
C MET A 188 0.18 -13.64 12.41
N ARG A 189 -1.11 -13.46 12.20
CA ARG A 189 -2.18 -14.08 13.01
C ARG A 189 -2.64 -15.45 12.51
N GLY A 190 -1.89 -16.05 11.59
CA GLY A 190 -2.25 -17.27 10.88
C GLY A 190 -3.09 -17.00 9.63
N GLY A 191 -3.15 -17.99 8.76
CA GLY A 191 -3.76 -17.89 7.44
C GLY A 191 -2.79 -17.45 6.36
N VAL A 192 -3.21 -17.67 5.12
CA VAL A 192 -2.51 -17.23 3.91
C VAL A 192 -3.46 -16.37 3.11
N GLU A 193 -3.06 -15.14 2.83
CA GLU A 193 -3.76 -14.27 1.88
C GLU A 193 -3.16 -14.43 0.47
N ALA A 194 -4.05 -14.40 -0.52
CA ALA A 194 -3.74 -14.46 -1.94
C ALA A 194 -4.31 -13.21 -2.63
N GLY A 195 -3.49 -12.47 -3.31
CA GLY A 195 -3.86 -11.18 -3.93
C GLY A 195 -2.75 -10.15 -3.75
N PRO A 196 -3.08 -8.85 -3.89
CA PRO A 196 -4.34 -8.34 -4.41
C PRO A 196 -4.37 -8.26 -5.94
N ASN A 197 -5.57 -8.11 -6.51
CA ASN A 197 -5.75 -7.41 -7.77
C ASN A 197 -5.72 -5.89 -7.54
N ALA A 198 -5.87 -5.09 -8.60
CA ALA A 198 -5.91 -3.63 -8.47
C ALA A 198 -6.97 -3.04 -9.40
N VAL A 199 -8.11 -2.66 -8.84
CA VAL A 199 -9.24 -2.08 -9.57
C VAL A 199 -9.59 -0.68 -9.06
N LEU A 200 -10.10 0.19 -9.94
CA LEU A 200 -10.63 1.47 -9.51
C LEU A 200 -11.74 1.27 -8.48
N ALA A 201 -11.62 1.93 -7.33
CA ALA A 201 -12.71 2.01 -6.37
C ALA A 201 -13.65 3.18 -6.72
N PHE A 202 -14.97 2.99 -6.57
CA PHE A 202 -15.96 4.00 -6.93
C PHE A 202 -16.25 5.00 -5.80
N LYS A 203 -15.45 4.95 -4.76
CA LYS A 203 -15.36 5.93 -3.67
C LYS A 203 -14.02 5.79 -2.95
N LYS A 204 -13.61 6.82 -2.21
CA LYS A 204 -12.34 6.82 -1.47
C LYS A 204 -12.25 5.65 -0.47
N GLU A 205 -13.28 5.42 0.32
CA GLU A 205 -13.39 4.24 1.20
C GLU A 205 -14.12 3.06 0.52
N GLY A 206 -13.71 2.74 -0.69
CA GLY A 206 -14.35 1.73 -1.53
C GLY A 206 -13.93 0.29 -1.21
N TYR A 207 -14.00 -0.12 0.07
CA TYR A 207 -13.67 -1.50 0.51
C TYR A 207 -14.64 -2.57 0.01
N LYS A 208 -15.84 -2.17 -0.43
CA LYS A 208 -16.85 -3.08 -1.00
C LYS A 208 -16.98 -2.87 -2.52
N LYS A 209 -17.14 -3.95 -3.29
CA LYS A 209 -17.25 -3.91 -4.76
C LYS A 209 -18.30 -2.94 -5.29
N LEU A 210 -19.46 -2.91 -4.65
CA LEU A 210 -20.61 -2.09 -5.06
C LEU A 210 -20.74 -0.77 -4.26
N GLY A 211 -19.70 -0.40 -3.49
CA GLY A 211 -19.70 0.87 -2.77
C GLY A 211 -19.44 2.03 -3.73
N ILE A 212 -20.43 2.91 -3.91
CA ILE A 212 -20.35 4.06 -4.83
C ILE A 212 -20.62 5.36 -4.06
N ASN A 213 -19.84 6.40 -4.35
CA ASN A 213 -20.13 7.78 -4.03
C ASN A 213 -20.08 8.58 -5.34
N ALA A 214 -21.21 9.09 -5.77
CA ALA A 214 -21.33 9.73 -7.08
C ALA A 214 -20.43 10.96 -7.23
N LYS A 215 -20.25 11.75 -6.16
CA LYS A 215 -19.38 12.94 -6.16
C LYS A 215 -17.91 12.53 -6.29
N GLU A 216 -17.44 11.60 -5.46
CA GLU A 216 -16.04 11.16 -5.47
C GLU A 216 -15.67 10.45 -6.79
N LEU A 217 -16.61 9.67 -7.33
CA LEU A 217 -16.45 9.03 -8.64
C LEU A 217 -16.38 10.07 -9.76
N TRP A 218 -17.27 11.06 -9.75
CA TRP A 218 -17.25 12.16 -10.72
C TRP A 218 -15.94 12.93 -10.65
N ASP A 219 -15.49 13.27 -9.45
CA ASP A 219 -14.22 13.96 -9.21
C ASP A 219 -13.02 13.16 -9.74
N THR A 220 -13.06 11.83 -9.66
CA THR A 220 -12.03 10.95 -10.22
C THR A 220 -12.10 10.92 -11.74
N LEU A 221 -13.28 10.67 -12.32
CA LEU A 221 -13.46 10.51 -13.77
C LEU A 221 -13.21 11.79 -14.56
N THR A 222 -13.48 12.95 -13.96
CA THR A 222 -13.23 14.26 -14.57
C THR A 222 -11.81 14.78 -14.36
N TRP A 223 -10.98 14.09 -13.55
CA TRP A 223 -9.59 14.49 -13.36
C TRP A 223 -8.77 14.23 -14.64
N PRO A 224 -8.15 15.27 -15.25
CA PRO A 224 -7.42 15.09 -16.52
C PRO A 224 -6.30 14.06 -16.44
N GLY A 225 -5.61 13.97 -15.30
CA GLY A 225 -4.58 12.97 -15.07
C GLY A 225 -5.15 11.55 -15.11
N PHE A 226 -6.28 11.30 -14.43
CA PHE A 226 -6.91 9.98 -14.45
C PHE A 226 -7.39 9.59 -15.86
N GLN A 227 -7.92 10.53 -16.63
CA GLN A 227 -8.34 10.27 -18.02
C GLN A 227 -7.15 9.78 -18.88
N LYS A 228 -5.96 10.37 -18.70
CA LYS A 228 -4.74 9.93 -19.39
C LYS A 228 -4.27 8.56 -18.89
N VAL A 229 -4.34 8.30 -17.57
CA VAL A 229 -4.06 6.96 -16.99
C VAL A 229 -5.01 5.93 -17.56
N ALA A 230 -6.31 6.22 -17.56
CA ALA A 230 -7.33 5.32 -18.09
C ALA A 230 -7.12 5.03 -19.59
N ALA A 231 -6.81 6.05 -20.38
CA ALA A 231 -6.50 5.88 -21.81
C ALA A 231 -5.23 5.05 -22.05
N LYS A 232 -4.20 5.17 -21.20
CA LYS A 232 -2.94 4.42 -21.32
C LYS A 232 -3.10 2.96 -20.89
N TYR A 233 -3.86 2.69 -19.83
CA TYR A 233 -3.93 1.37 -19.17
C TYR A 233 -5.31 0.71 -19.29
N TRP A 234 -6.13 1.09 -20.27
CA TRP A 234 -7.52 0.62 -20.37
C TRP A 234 -7.64 -0.91 -20.49
N GLU A 235 -6.78 -1.56 -21.29
CA GLU A 235 -6.78 -3.02 -21.48
C GLU A 235 -6.43 -3.74 -20.17
N THR A 236 -5.38 -3.28 -19.49
CA THR A 236 -4.98 -3.82 -18.19
C THR A 236 -6.07 -3.59 -17.14
N GLY A 237 -6.67 -2.38 -17.12
CA GLY A 237 -7.78 -2.05 -16.22
C GLY A 237 -9.02 -2.93 -16.42
N LEU A 238 -9.38 -3.25 -17.67
CA LEU A 238 -10.45 -4.19 -17.98
C LEU A 238 -10.11 -5.62 -17.54
N GLY A 239 -8.86 -6.05 -17.73
CA GLY A 239 -8.36 -7.35 -17.26
C GLY A 239 -8.41 -7.48 -15.75
N GLU A 240 -8.00 -6.43 -15.01
CA GLU A 240 -8.11 -6.38 -13.54
C GLU A 240 -9.57 -6.40 -13.08
N MET A 241 -10.44 -5.64 -13.75
CA MET A 241 -11.87 -5.64 -13.47
C MET A 241 -12.48 -7.02 -13.71
N TYR A 242 -12.11 -7.69 -14.80
CA TYR A 242 -12.57 -9.07 -15.06
C TYR A 242 -12.10 -10.03 -13.94
N ARG A 243 -10.85 -9.95 -13.51
CA ARG A 243 -10.32 -10.74 -12.36
C ARG A 243 -11.05 -10.43 -11.05
N SER A 244 -11.49 -9.19 -10.85
CA SER A 244 -12.29 -8.82 -9.67
C SER A 244 -13.64 -9.55 -9.60
N PHE A 245 -14.26 -9.80 -10.75
CA PHE A 245 -15.56 -10.49 -10.82
C PHE A 245 -15.46 -11.99 -11.09
N SER A 246 -14.32 -12.46 -11.63
CA SER A 246 -14.09 -13.87 -11.95
C SER A 246 -13.10 -14.50 -10.99
N LYS A 247 -13.61 -15.28 -10.03
CA LYS A 247 -12.78 -16.08 -9.11
C LYS A 247 -11.92 -17.08 -9.88
N GLU A 248 -12.42 -17.60 -11.02
CA GLU A 248 -11.67 -18.51 -11.89
C GLU A 248 -10.43 -17.81 -12.49
N ALA A 249 -10.61 -16.62 -13.08
CA ALA A 249 -9.51 -15.85 -13.63
C ALA A 249 -8.47 -15.47 -12.56
N PHE A 250 -8.92 -15.16 -11.34
CA PHE A 250 -8.05 -14.90 -10.21
C PHE A 250 -7.26 -16.15 -9.82
N THR A 251 -7.94 -17.32 -9.72
CA THR A 251 -7.30 -18.61 -9.44
C THR A 251 -6.23 -18.95 -10.48
N LYS A 252 -6.54 -18.75 -11.77
CA LYS A 252 -5.58 -18.99 -12.86
C LYS A 252 -4.32 -18.12 -12.74
N ALA A 253 -4.46 -16.88 -12.30
CA ALA A 253 -3.29 -16.02 -12.03
C ALA A 253 -2.43 -16.55 -10.87
N LEU A 254 -3.04 -17.06 -9.79
CA LEU A 254 -2.34 -17.69 -8.67
C LEU A 254 -1.66 -19.00 -9.05
N GLN A 255 -2.26 -19.79 -9.97
CA GLN A 255 -1.68 -21.02 -10.50
C GLN A 255 -0.37 -20.81 -11.27
N GLY A 256 -0.10 -19.58 -11.72
CA GLY A 256 1.21 -19.18 -12.26
C GLY A 256 2.35 -19.23 -11.23
N LEU A 257 2.03 -19.29 -9.93
CA LEU A 257 2.99 -19.45 -8.84
C LEU A 257 2.87 -20.82 -8.15
N ILE A 258 1.64 -21.28 -7.91
CA ILE A 258 1.33 -22.57 -7.28
C ILE A 258 0.23 -23.26 -8.08
N PRO A 259 0.56 -24.24 -8.95
CA PRO A 259 -0.43 -24.89 -9.85
C PRO A 259 -1.50 -25.69 -9.13
N GLU A 260 -1.22 -26.17 -7.92
CA GLU A 260 -2.14 -27.02 -7.15
C GLU A 260 -3.34 -26.26 -6.59
N ILE A 261 -3.29 -24.93 -6.55
CA ILE A 261 -4.41 -24.10 -6.06
C ILE A 261 -5.65 -24.29 -6.93
N GLN A 262 -6.77 -24.61 -6.29
CA GLN A 262 -8.07 -24.72 -6.94
C GLN A 262 -8.99 -23.60 -6.49
N MET A 263 -9.98 -23.27 -7.31
CA MET A 263 -10.99 -22.26 -6.99
C MET A 263 -11.73 -22.55 -5.66
N SER A 264 -11.92 -23.84 -5.34
CA SER A 264 -12.52 -24.29 -4.07
C SER A 264 -11.64 -24.03 -2.83
N ASP A 265 -10.33 -23.84 -3.02
CA ASP A 265 -9.36 -23.61 -1.94
C ASP A 265 -9.35 -22.14 -1.47
N LEU A 266 -9.95 -21.27 -2.26
CA LEU A 266 -10.04 -19.84 -1.98
C LEU A 266 -11.36 -19.50 -1.29
N VAL A 267 -11.28 -18.75 -0.20
CA VAL A 267 -12.42 -18.11 0.46
C VAL A 267 -12.28 -16.59 0.37
N GLU A 268 -13.39 -15.87 0.48
CA GLU A 268 -13.34 -14.39 0.45
C GLU A 268 -12.44 -13.86 1.56
N GLY A 269 -11.52 -12.99 1.17
CA GLY A 269 -10.64 -12.25 2.05
C GLY A 269 -11.15 -10.84 2.31
N GLY A 270 -10.25 -9.97 2.74
CA GLY A 270 -10.50 -8.55 2.90
C GLY A 270 -10.28 -7.76 1.62
N ALA A 271 -10.40 -6.44 1.74
CA ALA A 271 -9.96 -5.51 0.71
C ALA A 271 -9.22 -4.33 1.35
N GLY A 272 -8.23 -3.83 0.67
CA GLY A 272 -7.56 -2.57 0.97
C GLY A 272 -7.85 -1.53 -0.10
N VAL A 273 -7.82 -0.25 0.23
CA VAL A 273 -7.88 0.81 -0.76
C VAL A 273 -6.58 1.60 -0.71
N ARG A 274 -5.86 1.58 -1.83
CA ARG A 274 -4.63 2.33 -2.01
C ARG A 274 -4.96 3.77 -2.41
N ALA A 275 -4.43 4.73 -1.67
CA ALA A 275 -4.42 6.13 -2.02
C ALA A 275 -3.31 6.37 -3.06
N GLN A 276 -3.65 6.38 -4.34
CA GLN A 276 -2.69 6.60 -5.40
C GLN A 276 -2.75 8.06 -5.87
N ALA A 277 -1.66 8.78 -5.63
CA ALA A 277 -1.56 10.14 -6.14
C ALA A 277 -1.37 10.12 -7.66
N CYS A 278 -2.14 10.96 -8.36
CA CYS A 278 -2.13 11.10 -9.81
C CYS A 278 -2.02 12.58 -10.17
N ASP A 279 -0.97 12.97 -10.88
CA ASP A 279 -0.79 14.34 -11.36
C ASP A 279 -1.70 14.65 -12.58
N ARG A 280 -1.79 15.93 -12.98
CA ARG A 280 -2.60 16.36 -14.14
C ARG A 280 -2.12 15.78 -15.48
N ASN A 281 -0.88 15.30 -15.54
CA ASN A 281 -0.28 14.77 -16.76
C ASN A 281 -0.45 13.27 -16.93
N GLY A 282 -1.03 12.60 -15.92
CA GLY A 282 -1.25 11.15 -15.92
C GLY A 282 -0.05 10.38 -15.33
N GLY A 283 0.83 11.06 -14.60
CA GLY A 283 1.83 10.43 -13.76
C GLY A 283 1.19 9.84 -12.51
N LEU A 284 1.41 8.55 -12.28
CA LEU A 284 1.14 7.92 -10.98
C LEU A 284 2.39 8.11 -10.13
N LEU A 285 2.26 8.85 -9.03
CA LEU A 285 3.42 9.24 -8.24
C LEU A 285 3.95 8.04 -7.45
N ASP A 286 5.23 7.73 -7.65
CA ASP A 286 5.94 6.66 -6.97
C ASP A 286 6.76 7.16 -5.77
N ASP A 287 6.95 8.47 -5.66
CA ASP A 287 7.74 9.12 -4.62
C ASP A 287 6.90 10.07 -3.78
N PHE A 288 7.52 10.67 -2.76
CA PHE A 288 6.86 11.64 -1.90
C PHE A 288 6.32 12.83 -2.69
N SER A 289 5.11 13.23 -2.33
CA SER A 289 4.54 14.51 -2.73
C SER A 289 4.12 15.27 -1.48
N ILE A 290 4.89 16.30 -1.14
CA ILE A 290 4.67 17.12 0.04
C ILE A 290 4.46 18.57 -0.40
N VAL A 291 3.31 19.14 -0.06
CA VAL A 291 3.01 20.55 -0.27
C VAL A 291 2.96 21.23 1.09
N GLN A 292 3.79 22.25 1.27
CA GLN A 292 3.97 22.85 2.58
C GLN A 292 4.12 24.36 2.53
N ASP A 293 3.71 24.99 3.62
CA ASP A 293 3.99 26.41 3.93
C ASP A 293 4.38 26.53 5.42
N GLU A 294 4.45 27.75 5.95
CA GLU A 294 4.87 27.99 7.35
C GLU A 294 3.96 27.29 8.38
N LYS A 295 2.69 27.05 8.07
CA LYS A 295 1.68 26.56 9.01
C LYS A 295 1.14 25.19 8.71
N VAL A 296 1.40 24.67 7.53
CA VAL A 296 0.84 23.38 7.11
C VAL A 296 1.90 22.54 6.38
N ILE A 297 1.95 21.26 6.69
CA ILE A 297 2.68 20.24 5.95
C ILE A 297 1.63 19.24 5.44
N ASN A 298 1.39 19.21 4.15
CA ASN A 298 0.48 18.28 3.50
C ASN A 298 1.26 17.13 2.87
N ILE A 299 1.10 15.93 3.40
CA ILE A 299 1.64 14.70 2.81
C ILE A 299 0.60 14.15 1.83
N LEU A 300 0.72 14.54 0.56
CA LEU A 300 -0.20 14.11 -0.49
C LEU A 300 0.06 12.69 -0.95
N ASN A 301 1.32 12.30 -1.04
CA ASN A 301 1.73 10.95 -1.37
C ASN A 301 2.87 10.50 -0.46
N ALA A 302 2.76 9.28 0.04
CA ALA A 302 3.86 8.55 0.63
C ALA A 302 4.01 7.23 -0.13
N PRO A 303 5.20 6.92 -0.66
CA PRO A 303 5.38 5.76 -1.54
C PRO A 303 5.00 4.45 -0.84
N SER A 304 4.34 3.57 -1.61
CA SER A 304 4.03 2.22 -1.14
C SER A 304 5.28 1.32 -1.21
N PRO A 305 5.59 0.57 -0.18
CA PRO A 305 4.81 0.24 1.03
C PRO A 305 5.03 1.24 2.19
N ALA A 306 4.17 2.24 2.29
CA ALA A 306 4.30 3.32 3.27
C ALA A 306 4.24 2.85 4.75
N ALA A 307 3.44 1.83 5.05
CA ALA A 307 3.35 1.28 6.41
C ALA A 307 4.70 0.72 6.89
N THR A 308 5.43 0.02 6.03
CA THR A 308 6.76 -0.53 6.34
C THR A 308 7.79 0.57 6.60
N SER A 309 7.67 1.69 5.90
CA SER A 309 8.57 2.85 6.01
C SER A 309 8.04 3.94 6.96
N SER A 310 6.91 3.70 7.65
CA SER A 310 6.18 4.74 8.39
C SER A 310 7.00 5.41 9.50
N LEU A 311 7.90 4.70 10.16
CA LEU A 311 8.76 5.27 11.20
C LEU A 311 9.80 6.24 10.60
N SER A 312 10.42 5.89 9.48
CA SER A 312 11.33 6.77 8.74
C SER A 312 10.60 7.99 8.20
N ILE A 313 9.44 7.78 7.58
CA ILE A 313 8.59 8.85 7.06
C ILE A 313 8.20 9.81 8.18
N GLY A 314 7.73 9.26 9.32
CA GLY A 314 7.34 10.03 10.49
C GLY A 314 8.50 10.86 11.06
N LYS A 315 9.71 10.30 11.10
CA LYS A 315 10.92 11.02 11.52
C LYS A 315 11.19 12.21 10.61
N THR A 316 11.21 12.01 9.29
CA THR A 316 11.45 13.09 8.32
C THR A 316 10.42 14.21 8.45
N VAL A 317 9.12 13.85 8.56
CA VAL A 317 8.05 14.84 8.74
C VAL A 317 8.17 15.58 10.07
N ALA A 318 8.56 14.89 11.14
CA ALA A 318 8.81 15.52 12.44
C ALA A 318 9.98 16.51 12.40
N GLU A 319 11.08 16.18 11.72
CA GLU A 319 12.22 17.08 11.50
C GLU A 319 11.80 18.34 10.73
N MET A 320 10.97 18.19 9.68
CA MET A 320 10.38 19.33 8.95
C MET A 320 9.50 20.22 9.85
N ALA A 321 8.74 19.61 10.76
CA ALA A 321 7.88 20.31 11.71
C ALA A 321 8.71 21.06 12.77
N LEU A 322 9.71 20.41 13.36
CA LEU A 322 10.56 21.00 14.40
C LEU A 322 11.30 22.24 13.92
N GLY A 323 11.76 22.27 12.68
CA GLY A 323 12.40 23.46 12.07
C GLY A 323 11.52 24.70 12.03
N ARG A 324 10.21 24.61 12.34
CA ARG A 324 9.26 25.74 12.34
C ARG A 324 8.98 26.30 13.73
N PHE A 325 9.49 25.67 14.78
CA PHE A 325 9.37 26.10 16.17
C PHE A 325 10.67 26.73 16.69
N GLN A 326 11.70 26.78 15.85
CA GLN A 326 12.96 27.48 16.09
C GLN A 326 12.87 28.89 15.54
#